data_cb3702e3ecde09bdc32ac19c22086887
#
_entry.id   cb3702e3ecde09bdc32ac19c22086887
#
_cell.length_a   1.000
_cell.length_b   1.000
_cell.length_c   1.000
_cell.angle_alpha   90.00
_cell.angle_beta   90.00
_cell.angle_gamma   90.00
#
_symmetry.space_group_name_H-M   'P 1'
#
loop_
_entity.id
_entity.type
_entity.pdbx_description
1 polymer ?
#
loop_
_entity_poly.entity_id
_entity_poly.type
_entity_poly.pdbx_seq_one_letter_code
_entity_poly.pdbx_strand_id
1 'polypeptide(L)'
;MGFGMIFYGLILMKNAFESVRGSEEFEKIFLIANADTFKGRFLCVMIGMIVTAIIQSSSAALGVTISLAIVGLIDFPTSVALILGQNIGTTITAVLATLNASTNAKRAALVHSLFNIFGVVYMFFLFNPYIKLVNFLAGFIVSIFNSLYILI
;
A
#
# COMPACT_ATOMS: atom_id res chain seq x y z
N MET A 1 -8.41 -23.84 -7.91
CA MET A 1 -7.67 -23.91 -6.62
C MET A 1 -6.91 -22.62 -6.26
N GLY A 2 -6.30 -21.87 -7.19
CA GLY A 2 -5.49 -20.69 -6.88
C GLY A 2 -6.21 -19.54 -6.13
N PHE A 3 -7.46 -19.23 -6.50
CA PHE A 3 -8.26 -18.20 -5.82
C PHE A 3 -8.48 -18.52 -4.33
N GLY A 4 -8.82 -19.77 -4.01
CA GLY A 4 -9.00 -20.20 -2.63
C GLY A 4 -7.73 -20.08 -1.79
N MET A 5 -6.55 -20.33 -2.38
CA MET A 5 -5.26 -20.19 -1.70
C MET A 5 -4.94 -18.72 -1.38
N ILE A 6 -5.30 -17.78 -2.28
CA ILE A 6 -5.12 -16.34 -2.02
C ILE A 6 -5.97 -15.89 -0.83
N PHE A 7 -7.27 -16.22 -0.82
CA PHE A 7 -8.15 -15.86 0.29
C PHE A 7 -7.74 -16.55 1.60
N TYR A 8 -7.33 -17.80 1.55
CA TYR A 8 -6.81 -18.50 2.73
C TYR A 8 -5.54 -17.82 3.27
N GLY A 9 -4.62 -17.43 2.40
CA GLY A 9 -3.43 -16.66 2.79
C GLY A 9 -3.78 -15.31 3.44
N LEU A 10 -4.76 -14.58 2.92
CA LEU A 10 -5.26 -13.34 3.53
C LEU A 10 -5.87 -13.57 4.92
N ILE A 11 -6.63 -14.66 5.10
CA ILE A 11 -7.21 -15.04 6.41
C ILE A 11 -6.10 -15.36 7.41
N LEU A 12 -5.06 -16.11 7.00
CA LEU A 12 -3.92 -16.41 7.87
C LEU A 12 -3.17 -15.14 8.30
N MET A 13 -2.94 -14.22 7.37
CA MET A 13 -2.33 -12.91 7.69
C MET A 13 -3.19 -12.11 8.64
N LYS A 14 -4.50 -12.03 8.39
CA LYS A 14 -5.45 -11.35 9.28
C LYS A 14 -5.34 -11.90 10.71
N ASN A 15 -5.43 -13.22 10.87
CA ASN A 15 -5.40 -13.88 12.19
C ASN A 15 -4.05 -13.64 12.90
N ALA A 16 -2.93 -13.64 12.16
CA ALA A 16 -1.61 -13.32 12.69
C ALA A 16 -1.56 -11.87 13.21
N PHE A 17 -2.11 -10.90 12.50
CA PHE A 17 -2.15 -9.51 12.93
C PHE A 17 -3.12 -9.26 14.08
N GLU A 18 -4.25 -9.97 14.13
CA GLU A 18 -5.17 -9.89 15.26
C GLU A 18 -4.52 -10.31 16.59
N SER A 19 -3.62 -11.30 16.56
CA SER A 19 -2.89 -11.75 17.75
C SER A 19 -1.88 -10.73 18.27
N VAL A 20 -1.41 -9.83 17.43
CA VAL A 20 -0.44 -8.77 17.77
C VAL A 20 -1.13 -7.45 18.11
N ARG A 21 -2.40 -7.33 17.74
CA ARG A 21 -3.24 -6.16 18.04
C ARG A 21 -3.37 -6.01 19.57
N GLY A 22 -2.99 -4.85 20.09
CA GLY A 22 -3.01 -4.56 21.53
C GLY A 22 -1.65 -4.76 22.23
N SER A 23 -0.58 -5.12 21.51
CA SER A 23 0.76 -5.02 22.06
C SER A 23 1.23 -3.55 22.00
N GLU A 24 1.67 -3.00 23.14
CA GLU A 24 2.13 -1.60 23.23
C GLU A 24 3.24 -1.25 22.22
N GLU A 25 4.11 -2.21 21.92
CA GLU A 25 5.22 -2.01 20.99
C GLU A 25 4.72 -1.85 19.55
N PHE A 26 3.70 -2.62 19.17
CA PHE A 26 3.11 -2.57 17.83
C PHE A 26 2.30 -1.28 17.63
N GLU A 27 1.51 -0.89 18.64
CA GLU A 27 0.74 0.36 18.60
C GLU A 27 1.65 1.59 18.49
N LYS A 28 2.79 1.63 19.18
CA LYS A 28 3.76 2.72 19.08
C LYS A 28 4.32 2.91 17.67
N ILE A 29 4.58 1.82 16.94
CA ILE A 29 5.06 1.89 15.55
C ILE A 29 4.01 2.55 14.65
N PHE A 30 2.74 2.20 14.80
CA PHE A 30 1.66 2.76 13.98
C PHE A 30 1.25 4.19 14.39
N LEU A 31 1.42 4.56 15.67
CA LEU A 31 1.24 5.96 16.09
C LEU A 31 2.28 6.90 15.45
N ILE A 32 3.49 6.41 15.23
CA ILE A 32 4.55 7.18 14.52
C ILE A 32 4.30 7.20 13.02
N ALA A 33 3.82 6.07 12.46
CA ALA A 33 3.54 5.88 11.04
C ALA A 33 2.07 6.22 10.72
N ASN A 34 1.63 7.44 11.03
CA ASN A 34 0.28 7.95 10.73
C ASN A 34 0.36 8.99 9.60
N ALA A 35 -0.46 8.82 8.55
CA ALA A 35 -0.45 9.67 7.36
C ALA A 35 -1.18 11.02 7.53
N ASP A 36 -1.76 11.33 8.69
CA ASP A 36 -2.43 12.60 8.95
C ASP A 36 -1.48 13.80 8.87
N THR A 37 -0.24 13.60 9.30
CA THR A 37 0.79 14.64 9.23
C THR A 37 1.66 14.47 8.00
N PHE A 38 2.22 15.59 7.50
CA PHE A 38 3.18 15.55 6.39
C PHE A 38 4.39 14.63 6.67
N LYS A 39 4.93 14.72 7.89
CA LYS A 39 6.07 13.88 8.32
C LYS A 39 5.67 12.41 8.42
N GLY A 40 4.53 12.10 9.02
CA GLY A 40 4.03 10.73 9.13
C GLY A 40 3.74 10.12 7.77
N ARG A 41 3.12 10.89 6.86
CA ARG A 41 2.90 10.46 5.48
C ARG A 41 4.21 10.11 4.75
N PHE A 42 5.22 10.96 4.88
CA PHE A 42 6.54 10.69 4.31
C PHE A 42 7.16 9.42 4.91
N LEU A 43 7.03 9.24 6.22
CA LEU A 43 7.51 8.03 6.90
C LEU A 43 6.79 6.78 6.40
N CYS A 44 5.46 6.82 6.22
CA CYS A 44 4.69 5.71 5.64
C CYS A 44 5.17 5.36 4.24
N VAL A 45 5.41 6.35 3.38
CA VAL A 45 5.97 6.14 2.04
C VAL A 45 7.34 5.45 2.13
N MET A 46 8.23 5.90 3.01
CA MET A 46 9.54 5.28 3.20
C MET A 46 9.43 3.84 3.70
N ILE A 47 8.55 3.57 4.66
CA ILE A 47 8.30 2.21 5.19
C ILE A 47 7.78 1.31 4.06
N GLY A 48 6.76 1.75 3.32
CA GLY A 48 6.20 0.98 2.20
C GLY A 48 7.25 0.66 1.13
N MET A 49 8.12 1.63 0.80
CA MET A 49 9.23 1.46 -0.13
C MET A 49 10.23 0.41 0.37
N ILE A 50 10.67 0.50 1.62
CA ILE A 50 11.66 -0.41 2.21
C ILE A 50 11.09 -1.83 2.30
N VAL A 51 9.87 -1.97 2.82
CA VAL A 51 9.21 -3.27 2.96
C VAL A 51 9.09 -3.96 1.60
N THR A 52 8.66 -3.25 0.56
CA THR A 52 8.52 -3.83 -0.78
C THR A 52 9.87 -4.14 -1.42
N ALA A 53 10.87 -3.30 -1.21
CA ALA A 53 12.24 -3.57 -1.67
C ALA A 53 12.84 -4.85 -1.06
N ILE A 54 12.53 -5.13 0.22
CA ILE A 54 12.97 -6.34 0.92
C ILE A 54 12.17 -7.57 0.44
N ILE A 55 10.84 -7.46 0.42
CA ILE A 55 9.95 -8.56 0.02
C ILE A 55 10.07 -8.87 -1.48
N GLN A 56 10.43 -7.87 -2.31
CA GLN A 56 10.51 -7.94 -3.77
C GLN A 56 9.22 -8.42 -4.44
N SER A 57 8.09 -8.25 -3.78
CA SER A 57 6.75 -8.60 -4.27
C SER A 57 5.76 -7.54 -3.83
N SER A 58 5.32 -6.69 -4.76
CA SER A 58 4.32 -5.64 -4.49
C SER A 58 2.95 -6.21 -4.12
N SER A 59 2.57 -7.35 -4.72
CA SER A 59 1.30 -8.01 -4.36
C SER A 59 1.31 -8.59 -2.96
N ALA A 60 2.45 -9.16 -2.51
CA ALA A 60 2.60 -9.62 -1.14
C ALA A 60 2.59 -8.43 -0.15
N ALA A 61 3.33 -7.36 -0.45
CA ALA A 61 3.34 -6.15 0.38
C ALA A 61 1.95 -5.50 0.45
N LEU A 62 1.21 -5.46 -0.66
CA LEU A 62 -0.16 -4.99 -0.71
C LEU A 62 -1.08 -5.86 0.17
N GLY A 63 -0.94 -7.19 0.08
CA GLY A 63 -1.70 -8.13 0.93
C GLY A 63 -1.49 -7.88 2.41
N VAL A 64 -0.24 -7.62 2.84
CA VAL A 64 0.08 -7.21 4.22
C VAL A 64 -0.63 -5.91 4.58
N THR A 65 -0.54 -4.88 3.75
CA THR A 65 -1.18 -3.57 4.01
C THR A 65 -2.70 -3.70 4.13
N ILE A 66 -3.34 -4.46 3.23
CA ILE A 66 -4.78 -4.71 3.29
C ILE A 66 -5.15 -5.45 4.58
N SER A 67 -4.37 -6.47 4.98
CA SER A 67 -4.64 -7.22 6.20
C SER A 67 -4.53 -6.34 7.45
N LEU A 68 -3.53 -5.45 7.52
CA LEU A 68 -3.38 -4.47 8.61
C LEU A 68 -4.57 -3.50 8.66
N ALA A 69 -5.06 -3.05 7.51
CA ALA A 69 -6.23 -2.17 7.43
C ALA A 69 -7.52 -2.89 7.87
N ILE A 70 -7.73 -4.15 7.45
CA ILE A 70 -8.91 -4.94 7.80
C ILE A 70 -8.99 -5.16 9.32
N VAL A 71 -7.87 -5.44 9.97
CA VAL A 71 -7.84 -5.60 11.45
C VAL A 71 -7.87 -4.27 12.20
N GLY A 72 -7.87 -3.13 11.49
CA GLY A 72 -7.94 -1.78 12.07
C GLY A 72 -6.67 -1.35 12.79
N LEU A 73 -5.51 -1.92 12.43
CA LEU A 73 -4.20 -1.48 12.92
C LEU A 73 -3.70 -0.22 12.22
N ILE A 74 -4.11 -0.01 10.98
CA ILE A 74 -3.84 1.19 10.21
C ILE A 74 -5.15 1.72 9.60
N ASP A 75 -5.24 3.03 9.45
CA ASP A 75 -6.36 3.69 8.79
C ASP A 75 -6.19 3.71 7.26
N PHE A 76 -7.23 4.15 6.55
CA PHE A 76 -7.22 4.23 5.10
C PHE A 76 -6.15 5.19 4.55
N PRO A 77 -5.97 6.43 5.07
CA PRO A 77 -4.89 7.31 4.65
C PRO A 77 -3.50 6.71 4.82
N THR A 78 -3.24 6.06 5.95
CA THR A 78 -1.95 5.38 6.20
C THR A 78 -1.72 4.23 5.22
N SER A 79 -2.75 3.44 4.93
CA SER A 79 -2.69 2.38 3.91
C SER A 79 -2.31 2.94 2.53
N VAL A 80 -2.93 4.04 2.11
CA VAL A 80 -2.63 4.70 0.84
C VAL A 80 -1.18 5.21 0.81
N ALA A 81 -0.70 5.82 1.88
CA ALA A 81 0.68 6.29 1.95
C ALA A 81 1.71 5.15 1.88
N LEU A 82 1.45 4.01 2.53
CA LEU A 82 2.26 2.81 2.41
C LEU A 82 2.29 2.28 0.97
N ILE A 83 1.12 2.21 0.30
CA ILE A 83 1.00 1.75 -1.09
C ILE A 83 1.77 2.67 -2.06
N LEU A 84 1.74 3.98 -1.84
CA LEU A 84 2.56 4.91 -2.63
C LEU A 84 4.06 4.56 -2.51
N GLY A 85 4.52 4.25 -1.31
CA GLY A 85 5.89 3.79 -1.10
C GLY A 85 6.19 2.45 -1.79
N GLN A 86 5.26 1.51 -1.74
CA GLN A 86 5.38 0.21 -2.38
C GLN A 86 5.59 0.32 -3.90
N ASN A 87 4.99 1.32 -4.55
CA ASN A 87 5.20 1.59 -5.97
C ASN A 87 6.67 1.92 -6.29
N ILE A 88 7.34 2.70 -5.44
CA ILE A 88 8.77 2.96 -5.59
C ILE A 88 9.57 1.68 -5.29
N GLY A 89 9.24 1.00 -4.19
CA GLY A 89 9.93 -0.22 -3.77
C GLY A 89 9.93 -1.33 -4.83
N THR A 90 8.86 -1.43 -5.61
CA THR A 90 8.73 -2.38 -6.72
C THR A 90 9.81 -2.18 -7.78
N THR A 91 10.29 -0.97 -7.99
CA THR A 91 11.28 -0.67 -9.03
C THR A 91 12.66 -1.24 -8.73
N ILE A 92 12.95 -1.58 -7.46
CA ILE A 92 14.24 -2.16 -7.06
C ILE A 92 14.50 -3.49 -7.77
N THR A 93 13.46 -4.30 -8.02
CA THR A 93 13.59 -5.57 -8.72
C THR A 93 14.05 -5.38 -10.16
N ALA A 94 13.50 -4.36 -10.86
CA ALA A 94 13.91 -4.00 -12.21
C ALA A 94 15.36 -3.50 -12.23
N VAL A 95 15.76 -2.68 -11.25
CA VAL A 95 17.14 -2.20 -11.13
C VAL A 95 18.10 -3.37 -10.90
N LEU A 96 17.79 -4.27 -9.96
CA LEU A 96 18.61 -5.44 -9.65
C LEU A 96 18.76 -6.37 -10.88
N ALA A 97 17.66 -6.61 -11.60
CA ALA A 97 17.69 -7.43 -12.82
C ALA A 97 18.58 -6.86 -13.94
N THR A 98 18.87 -5.57 -13.90
CA THR A 98 19.66 -4.90 -14.94
C THR A 98 21.12 -4.66 -14.59
N LEU A 99 21.61 -5.10 -13.41
CA LEU A 99 23.00 -4.86 -12.97
C LEU A 99 24.03 -5.32 -13.99
N ASN A 100 23.83 -6.51 -14.58
CA ASN A 100 24.71 -7.10 -15.61
C ASN A 100 24.10 -7.08 -17.02
N ALA A 101 23.04 -6.28 -17.24
CA ALA A 101 22.35 -6.22 -18.50
C ALA A 101 22.88 -5.12 -19.44
N SER A 102 22.37 -5.09 -20.66
CA SER A 102 22.70 -4.09 -21.67
C SER A 102 22.36 -2.66 -21.22
N THR A 103 22.99 -1.68 -21.84
CA THR A 103 22.71 -0.25 -21.58
C THR A 103 21.25 0.11 -21.79
N ASN A 104 20.59 -0.49 -22.78
CA ASN A 104 19.17 -0.25 -23.04
C ASN A 104 18.28 -0.80 -21.93
N ALA A 105 18.60 -1.97 -21.37
CA ALA A 105 17.88 -2.52 -20.23
C ALA A 105 18.03 -1.63 -18.98
N LYS A 106 19.24 -1.12 -18.71
CA LYS A 106 19.49 -0.17 -17.60
C LYS A 106 18.69 1.13 -17.77
N ARG A 107 18.63 1.67 -19.00
CA ARG A 107 17.81 2.85 -19.31
C ARG A 107 16.33 2.59 -19.07
N ALA A 108 15.81 1.44 -19.48
CA ALA A 108 14.42 1.07 -19.25
C ALA A 108 14.09 0.98 -17.74
N ALA A 109 14.96 0.33 -16.94
CA ALA A 109 14.78 0.25 -15.50
C ALA A 109 14.85 1.64 -14.83
N LEU A 110 15.74 2.53 -15.29
CA LEU A 110 15.83 3.89 -14.80
C LEU A 110 14.55 4.68 -15.09
N VAL A 111 14.04 4.62 -16.34
CA VAL A 111 12.79 5.28 -16.72
C VAL A 111 11.63 4.76 -15.86
N HIS A 112 11.53 3.45 -15.64
CA HIS A 112 10.51 2.86 -14.77
C HIS A 112 10.61 3.40 -13.34
N SER A 113 11.83 3.46 -12.78
CA SER A 113 12.04 3.99 -11.42
C SER A 113 11.70 5.48 -11.33
N LEU A 114 12.14 6.29 -12.28
CA LEU A 114 11.83 7.71 -12.32
C LEU A 114 10.33 7.97 -12.45
N PHE A 115 9.63 7.22 -13.31
CA PHE A 115 8.18 7.32 -13.47
C PHE A 115 7.44 7.08 -12.14
N ASN A 116 7.83 6.03 -11.39
CA ASN A 116 7.23 5.74 -10.09
C ASN A 116 7.56 6.82 -9.05
N ILE A 117 8.80 7.30 -9.01
CA ILE A 117 9.20 8.37 -8.08
C ILE A 117 8.41 9.65 -8.37
N PHE A 118 8.34 10.09 -9.64
CA PHE A 118 7.56 11.27 -10.01
C PHE A 118 6.07 11.10 -9.72
N GLY A 119 5.51 9.92 -10.02
CA GLY A 119 4.12 9.59 -9.70
C GLY A 119 3.83 9.68 -8.20
N VAL A 120 4.71 9.13 -7.35
CA VAL A 120 4.57 9.21 -5.90
C VAL A 120 4.72 10.64 -5.39
N VAL A 121 5.70 11.40 -5.89
CA VAL A 121 5.89 12.82 -5.53
C VAL A 121 4.64 13.62 -5.88
N TYR A 122 4.12 13.46 -7.09
CA TYR A 122 2.88 14.11 -7.54
C TYR A 122 1.70 13.75 -6.63
N MET A 123 1.48 12.45 -6.37
CA MET A 123 0.40 11.97 -5.52
C MET A 123 0.58 12.38 -4.05
N PHE A 124 1.79 12.52 -3.58
CA PHE A 124 2.09 12.98 -2.23
C PHE A 124 1.55 14.41 -1.98
N PHE A 125 1.65 15.31 -2.96
CA PHE A 125 1.07 16.65 -2.89
C PHE A 125 -0.43 16.65 -3.09
N LEU A 126 -0.97 15.77 -3.93
CA LEU A 126 -2.41 15.62 -4.16
C LEU A 126 -3.09 14.65 -3.18
N PHE A 127 -2.40 14.23 -2.14
CA PHE A 127 -2.85 13.19 -1.22
C PHE A 127 -4.24 13.47 -0.62
N ASN A 128 -4.43 14.66 -0.03
CA ASN A 128 -5.69 15.01 0.61
C ASN A 128 -6.88 15.09 -0.37
N PRO A 129 -6.78 15.78 -1.53
CA PRO A 129 -7.84 15.74 -2.54
C PRO A 129 -8.11 14.33 -3.07
N TYR A 130 -7.08 13.50 -3.24
CA TYR A 130 -7.24 12.11 -3.66
C TYR A 130 -8.03 11.28 -2.63
N ILE A 131 -7.68 11.35 -1.35
CA ILE A 131 -8.41 10.66 -0.28
C ILE A 131 -9.89 11.09 -0.24
N LYS A 132 -10.16 12.39 -0.37
CA LYS A 132 -11.55 12.91 -0.41
C LYS A 132 -12.32 12.36 -1.61
N LEU A 133 -11.70 12.32 -2.79
CA LEU A 133 -12.29 11.78 -3.99
C LEU A 133 -12.63 10.30 -3.84
N VAL A 134 -11.69 9.49 -3.35
CA VAL A 134 -11.90 8.04 -3.16
C VAL A 134 -13.01 7.79 -2.15
N ASN A 135 -13.04 8.50 -1.03
CA ASN A 135 -14.11 8.37 -0.03
C ASN A 135 -15.48 8.77 -0.59
N PHE A 136 -15.53 9.84 -1.39
CA PHE A 136 -16.76 10.25 -2.08
C PHE A 136 -17.27 9.15 -3.03
N LEU A 137 -16.39 8.63 -3.88
CA LEU A 137 -16.74 7.56 -4.84
C LEU A 137 -17.14 6.27 -4.12
N ALA A 138 -16.44 5.89 -3.06
CA ALA A 138 -16.78 4.72 -2.26
C ALA A 138 -18.16 4.87 -1.60
N GLY A 139 -18.45 6.03 -1.01
CA GLY A 139 -19.76 6.34 -0.43
C GLY A 139 -20.88 6.31 -1.47
N PHE A 140 -20.64 6.84 -2.67
CA PHE A 140 -21.59 6.81 -3.78
C PHE A 140 -21.90 5.36 -4.23
N ILE A 141 -20.88 4.52 -4.38
CA ILE A 141 -21.04 3.09 -4.74
C ILE A 141 -21.84 2.37 -3.67
N VAL A 142 -21.51 2.53 -2.38
CA VAL A 142 -22.24 1.91 -1.28
C VAL A 142 -23.70 2.35 -1.26
N SER A 143 -23.99 3.63 -1.51
CA SER A 143 -25.35 4.15 -1.60
C SER A 143 -26.15 3.50 -2.72
N ILE A 144 -25.55 3.30 -3.89
CA ILE A 144 -26.20 2.59 -5.02
C ILE A 144 -26.52 1.15 -4.62
N PHE A 145 -25.58 0.41 -4.05
CA PHE A 145 -25.81 -0.99 -3.64
C PHE A 145 -26.89 -1.10 -2.58
N ASN A 146 -26.93 -0.21 -1.60
CA ASN A 146 -27.98 -0.18 -0.58
C ASN A 146 -29.35 0.13 -1.20
N SER A 147 -29.42 1.05 -2.15
CA SER A 147 -30.68 1.36 -2.85
C SER A 147 -31.19 0.18 -3.68
N LEU A 148 -30.29 -0.55 -4.35
CA LEU A 148 -30.64 -1.77 -5.09
C LEU A 148 -31.08 -2.90 -4.16
N TYR A 149 -30.45 -3.05 -3.00
CA TYR A 149 -30.81 -4.08 -2.02
C TYR A 149 -32.20 -3.87 -1.41
N ILE A 150 -32.66 -2.63 -1.29
CA ILE A 150 -34.01 -2.28 -0.78
C ILE A 150 -35.09 -2.56 -1.84
N LEU A 151 -34.72 -2.60 -3.13
CA LEU A 151 -35.66 -2.83 -4.25
C LEU A 151 -35.87 -4.33 -4.60
N ILE A 152 -35.11 -5.24 -3.98
CA ILE A 152 -35.20 -6.70 -4.11
C ILE A 152 -35.84 -7.31 -2.85
#